data_d9eac0db5c9294162f49fdb2dff732f8
#
_entry.id   d9eac0db5c9294162f49fdb2dff732f8
#
_cell.length_a   1.000
_cell.length_b   1.000
_cell.length_c   1.000
_cell.angle_alpha   90.00
_cell.angle_beta   90.00
_cell.angle_gamma   90.00
#
_symmetry.space_group_name_H-M   'P 1'
#
loop_
_entity.id
_entity.type
_entity.pdbx_description
1 polymer ?
#
loop_
_entity_poly.entity_id
_entity_poly.type
_entity_poly.pdbx_seq_one_letter_code
_entity_poly.pdbx_strand_id
1 'polypeptide(L)'
;EGDYSLGGEQSGHLIMREFANTGDGILTALQLAQEVVRTQKSLADLAAAMKRFPQVLINVPNVAKDKLNGSKVISAAVAKAEATLADSGRVLLRASGTEPLIRVMVEASSDNLAQEIAASLAATVKAELEI
;
A
#
# COMPACT_ATOMS: atom_id res chain seq x y z
N GLU A 1 -16.47 12.87 1.56
CA GLU A 1 -16.66 11.84 0.53
C GLU A 1 -16.75 12.56 -0.81
N GLY A 2 -15.79 12.29 -1.71
CA GLY A 2 -15.74 12.95 -3.03
C GLY A 2 -16.62 12.24 -4.04
N ASP A 3 -17.14 12.98 -5.01
CA ASP A 3 -17.90 12.43 -6.13
C ASP A 3 -16.94 11.98 -7.25
N TYR A 4 -16.20 10.88 -7.00
CA TYR A 4 -15.24 10.34 -7.96
C TYR A 4 -15.94 9.43 -8.98
N SER A 5 -15.55 9.52 -10.24
CA SER A 5 -16.06 8.68 -11.35
C SER A 5 -15.35 7.33 -11.44
N LEU A 6 -14.11 7.25 -10.96
CA LEU A 6 -13.26 6.06 -11.02
C LEU A 6 -12.70 5.73 -9.65
N GLY A 7 -12.77 4.46 -9.25
CA GLY A 7 -12.15 3.92 -8.04
C GLY A 7 -11.46 2.61 -8.31
N GLY A 8 -10.44 2.27 -7.51
CA GLY A 8 -9.74 1.02 -7.64
C GLY A 8 -9.00 0.61 -6.39
N GLU A 9 -8.71 -0.69 -6.28
CA GLU A 9 -7.97 -1.31 -5.20
C GLU A 9 -6.82 -2.17 -5.74
N GLN A 10 -5.83 -2.45 -4.90
CA GLN A 10 -4.74 -3.37 -5.28
C GLN A 10 -5.21 -4.80 -5.57
N SER A 11 -6.37 -5.18 -5.08
CA SER A 11 -7.04 -6.45 -5.39
C SER A 11 -7.42 -6.58 -6.86
N GLY A 12 -7.31 -5.52 -7.66
CA GLY A 12 -7.68 -5.48 -9.06
C GLY A 12 -9.16 -5.12 -9.31
N HIS A 13 -9.92 -4.81 -8.27
CA HIS A 13 -11.27 -4.31 -8.45
C HIS A 13 -11.23 -2.86 -8.93
N LEU A 14 -11.89 -2.60 -10.06
CA LEU A 14 -12.09 -1.26 -10.60
C LEU A 14 -13.58 -0.95 -10.66
N ILE A 15 -13.95 0.23 -10.18
CA ILE A 15 -15.32 0.75 -10.20
C ILE A 15 -15.33 1.95 -11.14
N MET A 16 -16.13 1.88 -12.19
CA MET A 16 -16.37 2.94 -13.16
C MET A 16 -17.83 3.40 -13.01
N ARG A 17 -18.07 4.40 -12.17
CA ARG A 17 -19.42 4.82 -11.75
C ARG A 17 -20.33 5.25 -12.90
N GLU A 18 -19.76 5.68 -14.02
CA GLU A 18 -20.53 5.97 -15.24
C GLU A 18 -21.26 4.73 -15.78
N PHE A 19 -20.72 3.54 -15.57
CA PHE A 19 -21.25 2.28 -16.10
C PHE A 19 -21.87 1.41 -15.00
N ALA A 20 -21.21 1.31 -13.82
CA ALA A 20 -21.68 0.48 -12.72
C ALA A 20 -21.17 0.99 -11.36
N ASN A 21 -21.95 0.77 -10.30
CA ASN A 21 -21.58 1.13 -8.92
C ASN A 21 -20.81 0.01 -8.19
N THR A 22 -20.36 -1.00 -8.91
CA THR A 22 -19.61 -2.14 -8.36
C THR A 22 -18.41 -2.46 -9.27
N GLY A 23 -17.42 -3.19 -8.73
CA GLY A 23 -16.33 -3.70 -9.52
C GLY A 23 -16.80 -4.79 -10.48
N ASP A 24 -16.58 -4.60 -11.76
CA ASP A 24 -16.93 -5.56 -12.83
C ASP A 24 -15.69 -5.81 -13.71
N GLY A 25 -15.18 -7.04 -13.65
CA GLY A 25 -13.98 -7.44 -14.39
C GLY A 25 -14.19 -7.50 -15.91
N ILE A 26 -15.41 -7.83 -16.36
CA ILE A 26 -15.72 -7.90 -17.80
C ILE A 26 -15.81 -6.47 -18.36
N LEU A 27 -16.52 -5.58 -17.67
CA LEU A 27 -16.59 -4.17 -18.01
C LEU A 27 -15.19 -3.55 -18.07
N THR A 28 -14.36 -3.81 -17.07
CA THR A 28 -12.97 -3.34 -17.01
C THR A 28 -12.14 -3.84 -18.20
N ALA A 29 -12.27 -5.12 -18.55
CA ALA A 29 -11.57 -5.71 -19.69
C ALA A 29 -12.00 -5.10 -21.03
N LEU A 30 -13.30 -4.84 -21.21
CA LEU A 30 -13.84 -4.22 -22.41
C LEU A 30 -13.37 -2.77 -22.56
N GLN A 31 -13.38 -1.99 -21.49
CA GLN A 31 -12.87 -0.61 -21.49
C GLN A 31 -11.38 -0.56 -21.83
N LEU A 32 -10.61 -1.47 -21.26
CA LEU A 32 -9.18 -1.56 -21.54
C LEU A 32 -8.90 -1.97 -23.00
N ALA A 33 -9.65 -2.95 -23.52
CA ALA A 33 -9.56 -3.34 -24.92
C ALA A 33 -9.93 -2.20 -25.88
N GLN A 34 -10.98 -1.45 -25.54
CA GLN A 34 -11.37 -0.28 -26.31
C GLN A 34 -10.25 0.77 -26.34
N GLU A 35 -9.57 0.99 -25.23
CA GLU A 35 -8.46 1.96 -25.13
C GLU A 35 -7.24 1.51 -25.97
N VAL A 36 -6.92 0.23 -25.97
CA VAL A 36 -5.89 -0.36 -26.86
C VAL A 36 -6.23 -0.10 -28.33
N VAL A 37 -7.46 -0.39 -28.74
CA VAL A 37 -7.91 -0.16 -30.12
C VAL A 37 -7.90 1.32 -30.48
N ARG A 38 -8.39 2.19 -29.60
CA ARG A 38 -8.45 3.64 -29.81
C ARG A 38 -7.06 4.27 -29.95
N THR A 39 -6.11 3.84 -29.11
CA THR A 39 -4.77 4.46 -29.05
C THR A 39 -3.75 3.77 -29.93
N GLN A 40 -4.03 2.55 -30.41
CA GLN A 40 -3.07 1.68 -31.12
C GLN A 40 -1.79 1.41 -30.32
N LYS A 41 -1.86 1.53 -28.97
CA LYS A 41 -0.74 1.26 -28.06
C LYS A 41 -0.88 -0.13 -27.45
N SER A 42 0.25 -0.73 -27.07
CA SER A 42 0.23 -1.95 -26.27
C SER A 42 -0.25 -1.68 -24.83
N LEU A 43 -0.73 -2.70 -24.14
CA LEU A 43 -1.06 -2.61 -22.71
C LEU A 43 0.14 -2.17 -21.87
N ALA A 44 1.34 -2.62 -22.23
CA ALA A 44 2.58 -2.22 -21.56
C ALA A 44 2.84 -0.71 -21.70
N ASP A 45 2.63 -0.15 -22.89
CA ASP A 45 2.80 1.29 -23.11
C ASP A 45 1.74 2.10 -22.35
N LEU A 46 0.51 1.62 -22.28
CA LEU A 46 -0.55 2.26 -21.50
C LEU A 46 -0.26 2.20 -20.00
N ALA A 47 0.22 1.06 -19.50
CA ALA A 47 0.59 0.87 -18.10
C ALA A 47 1.83 1.70 -17.69
N ALA A 48 2.71 2.05 -18.63
CA ALA A 48 3.89 2.86 -18.36
C ALA A 48 3.58 4.29 -17.88
N ALA A 49 2.32 4.75 -18.01
CA ALA A 49 1.87 6.01 -17.45
C ALA A 49 1.96 6.05 -15.92
N MET A 50 1.92 4.88 -15.26
CA MET A 50 2.03 4.75 -13.80
C MET A 50 3.30 3.98 -13.44
N LYS A 51 4.18 4.62 -12.67
CA LYS A 51 5.35 3.98 -12.09
C LYS A 51 4.95 3.33 -10.76
N ARG A 52 5.02 1.99 -10.71
CA ARG A 52 4.76 1.25 -9.48
C ARG A 52 5.95 1.38 -8.52
N PHE A 53 5.67 1.76 -7.28
CA PHE A 53 6.65 1.68 -6.22
C PHE A 53 6.67 0.26 -5.62
N PRO A 54 7.85 -0.32 -5.37
CA PRO A 54 7.98 -1.51 -4.56
C PRO A 54 7.31 -1.36 -3.19
N GLN A 55 6.57 -2.37 -2.78
CA GLN A 55 5.84 -2.39 -1.51
C GLN A 55 6.17 -3.66 -0.74
N VAL A 56 6.55 -3.51 0.51
CA VAL A 56 6.79 -4.59 1.46
C VAL A 56 5.79 -4.51 2.61
N LEU A 57 5.15 -5.63 2.91
CA LEU A 57 4.24 -5.78 4.05
C LEU A 57 4.78 -6.85 5.00
N ILE A 58 5.03 -6.47 6.26
CA ILE A 58 5.43 -7.39 7.33
C ILE A 58 4.35 -7.37 8.41
N ASN A 59 3.82 -8.55 8.73
CA ASN A 59 2.93 -8.75 9.86
C ASN A 59 3.75 -9.11 11.09
N VAL A 60 3.60 -8.35 12.18
CA VAL A 60 4.26 -8.59 13.48
C VAL A 60 3.23 -9.17 14.45
N PRO A 61 3.20 -10.49 14.66
CA PRO A 61 2.27 -11.13 15.56
C PRO A 61 2.73 -11.05 17.01
N ASN A 62 1.82 -11.42 17.93
CA ASN A 62 2.07 -11.54 19.39
C ASN A 62 2.56 -10.22 19.99
N VAL A 63 1.87 -9.12 19.68
CA VAL A 63 2.19 -7.77 20.16
C VAL A 63 0.98 -7.09 20.79
N ALA A 64 1.22 -6.28 21.80
CA ALA A 64 0.21 -5.44 22.46
C ALA A 64 -0.22 -4.28 21.54
N LYS A 65 -1.05 -4.59 20.54
CA LYS A 65 -1.44 -3.67 19.45
C LYS A 65 -2.10 -2.38 19.92
N ASP A 66 -2.77 -2.39 21.05
CA ASP A 66 -3.42 -1.24 21.71
C ASP A 66 -2.41 -0.21 22.23
N LYS A 67 -1.18 -0.62 22.51
CA LYS A 67 -0.09 0.26 22.94
C LYS A 67 0.65 0.96 21.78
N LEU A 68 0.35 0.60 20.53
CA LEU A 68 1.05 1.12 19.34
C LEU A 68 1.10 2.65 19.32
N ASN A 69 -0.05 3.30 19.50
CA ASN A 69 -0.16 4.77 19.39
C ASN A 69 0.48 5.52 20.57
N GLY A 70 0.81 4.82 21.67
CA GLY A 70 1.43 5.40 22.86
C GLY A 70 2.96 5.31 22.88
N SER A 71 3.57 4.50 22.01
CA SER A 71 5.02 4.28 22.01
C SER A 71 5.77 5.42 21.33
N LYS A 72 6.58 6.15 22.11
CA LYS A 72 7.48 7.18 21.59
C LYS A 72 8.64 6.58 20.77
N VAL A 73 9.06 5.36 21.11
CA VAL A 73 10.12 4.64 20.40
C VAL A 73 9.68 4.31 18.98
N ILE A 74 8.48 3.74 18.83
CA ILE A 74 7.93 3.42 17.51
C ILE A 74 7.68 4.70 16.70
N SER A 75 7.10 5.73 17.32
CA SER A 75 6.85 7.01 16.64
C SER A 75 8.14 7.64 16.12
N ALA A 76 9.23 7.59 16.91
CA ALA A 76 10.55 8.10 16.48
C ALA A 76 11.13 7.24 15.33
N ALA A 77 10.96 5.92 15.38
CA ALA A 77 11.42 5.03 14.32
C ALA A 77 10.66 5.28 13.00
N VAL A 78 9.34 5.48 13.06
CA VAL A 78 8.52 5.84 11.89
C VAL A 78 8.96 7.18 11.31
N ALA A 79 9.13 8.21 12.13
CA ALA A 79 9.59 9.52 11.68
C ALA A 79 10.98 9.45 11.00
N LYS A 80 11.90 8.64 11.53
CA LYS A 80 13.20 8.40 10.90
C LYS A 80 13.07 7.70 9.54
N ALA A 81 12.19 6.71 9.45
CA ALA A 81 11.93 6.00 8.19
C ALA A 81 11.32 6.92 7.14
N GLU A 82 10.34 7.73 7.51
CA GLU A 82 9.72 8.74 6.63
C GLU A 82 10.73 9.78 6.16
N ALA A 83 11.62 10.25 7.04
CA ALA A 83 12.71 11.16 6.67
C ALA A 83 13.69 10.53 5.67
N THR A 84 13.96 9.22 5.79
CA THR A 84 14.82 8.49 4.85
C THR A 84 14.15 8.32 3.48
N LEU A 85 12.85 8.06 3.46
CA LEU A 85 12.06 7.88 2.23
C LEU A 85 11.80 9.21 1.52
N ALA A 86 11.67 10.30 2.27
CA ALA A 86 11.27 11.62 1.77
C ALA A 86 10.07 11.51 0.80
N ASP A 87 10.19 12.09 -0.41
CA ASP A 87 9.15 12.02 -1.45
C ASP A 87 9.17 10.72 -2.28
N SER A 88 10.09 9.78 -1.95
CA SER A 88 10.29 8.54 -2.73
C SER A 88 9.63 7.30 -2.11
N GLY A 89 8.77 7.49 -1.10
CA GLY A 89 8.09 6.37 -0.46
C GLY A 89 7.20 6.80 0.70
N ARG A 90 6.63 5.82 1.39
CA ARG A 90 5.81 6.05 2.60
C ARG A 90 5.83 4.86 3.54
N VAL A 91 5.51 5.12 4.79
CA VAL A 91 5.29 4.12 5.83
C VAL A 91 3.82 4.10 6.22
N LEU A 92 3.24 2.91 6.36
CA LEU A 92 1.94 2.71 6.99
C LEU A 92 2.08 1.66 8.09
N LEU A 93 1.92 2.09 9.33
CA LEU A 93 1.96 1.25 10.51
C LEU A 93 0.58 1.23 11.15
N ARG A 94 -0.05 0.06 11.25
CA ARG A 94 -1.40 -0.05 11.83
C ARG A 94 -1.65 -1.37 12.54
N ALA A 95 -2.43 -1.31 13.61
CA ALA A 95 -2.98 -2.50 14.26
C ALA A 95 -3.99 -3.20 13.34
N SER A 96 -3.98 -4.54 13.31
CA SER A 96 -5.02 -5.32 12.64
C SER A 96 -6.34 -5.22 13.43
N GLY A 97 -7.45 -5.05 12.71
CA GLY A 97 -8.78 -5.01 13.32
C GLY A 97 -9.20 -6.36 13.90
N THR A 98 -8.86 -7.46 13.22
CA THR A 98 -9.35 -8.82 13.51
C THR A 98 -8.32 -9.73 14.15
N GLU A 99 -7.02 -9.45 14.01
CA GLU A 99 -5.94 -10.32 14.46
C GLU A 99 -5.06 -9.63 15.50
N PRO A 100 -4.39 -10.37 16.41
CA PRO A 100 -3.47 -9.81 17.40
C PRO A 100 -2.09 -9.52 16.76
N LEU A 101 -2.05 -8.65 15.78
CA LEU A 101 -0.82 -8.27 15.07
C LEU A 101 -0.84 -6.80 14.66
N ILE A 102 0.36 -6.29 14.38
CA ILE A 102 0.58 -4.99 13.77
C ILE A 102 1.11 -5.20 12.35
N ARG A 103 0.57 -4.45 11.40
CA ARG A 103 0.99 -4.45 10.00
C ARG A 103 1.94 -3.29 9.75
N VAL A 104 3.13 -3.62 9.27
CA VAL A 104 4.16 -2.67 8.83
C VAL A 104 4.20 -2.73 7.32
N MET A 105 3.78 -1.67 6.65
CA MET A 105 3.84 -1.53 5.20
C MET A 105 4.77 -0.39 4.84
N VAL A 106 5.69 -0.64 3.93
CA VAL A 106 6.63 0.35 3.39
C VAL A 106 6.60 0.31 1.88
N GLU A 107 6.42 1.47 1.26
CA GLU A 107 6.67 1.70 -0.16
C GLU A 107 7.96 2.51 -0.30
N ALA A 108 8.80 2.16 -1.28
CA ALA A 108 10.05 2.86 -1.53
C ALA A 108 10.43 2.82 -3.01
N SER A 109 11.48 3.56 -3.39
CA SER A 109 11.99 3.63 -4.76
C SER A 109 12.66 2.32 -5.23
N SER A 110 13.03 1.42 -4.30
CA SER A 110 13.58 0.10 -4.60
C SER A 110 13.13 -0.96 -3.59
N ASP A 111 13.09 -2.23 -4.04
CA ASP A 111 12.73 -3.37 -3.18
C ASP A 111 13.66 -3.49 -1.97
N ASN A 112 14.97 -3.30 -2.17
CA ASN A 112 15.95 -3.39 -1.09
C ASN A 112 15.68 -2.35 0.01
N LEU A 113 15.42 -1.10 -0.37
CA LEU A 113 15.13 -0.03 0.58
C LEU A 113 13.80 -0.28 1.32
N ALA A 114 12.76 -0.72 0.60
CA ALA A 114 11.48 -1.07 1.22
C ALA A 114 11.64 -2.21 2.24
N GLN A 115 12.40 -3.25 1.88
CA GLN A 115 12.66 -4.40 2.74
C GLN A 115 13.48 -4.02 3.98
N GLU A 116 14.53 -3.24 3.84
CA GLU A 116 15.38 -2.79 4.94
C GLU A 116 14.58 -1.98 5.98
N ILE A 117 13.82 -0.99 5.50
CA ILE A 117 13.01 -0.14 6.37
C ILE A 117 11.89 -0.93 7.03
N ALA A 118 11.18 -1.78 6.27
CA ALA A 118 10.11 -2.60 6.82
C ALA A 118 10.61 -3.58 7.88
N ALA A 119 11.76 -4.23 7.65
CA ALA A 119 12.38 -5.13 8.62
C ALA A 119 12.81 -4.40 9.89
N SER A 120 13.43 -3.23 9.75
CA SER A 120 13.85 -2.39 10.89
C SER A 120 12.66 -1.96 11.75
N LEU A 121 11.59 -1.50 11.12
CA LEU A 121 10.36 -1.10 11.81
C LEU A 121 9.68 -2.30 12.49
N ALA A 122 9.61 -3.44 11.81
CA ALA A 122 9.02 -4.67 12.37
C ALA A 122 9.80 -5.15 13.60
N ALA A 123 11.14 -5.10 13.55
CA ALA A 123 12.00 -5.42 14.70
C ALA A 123 11.76 -4.47 15.87
N THR A 124 11.63 -3.17 15.61
CA THR A 124 11.33 -2.16 16.64
C THR A 124 9.95 -2.41 17.27
N VAL A 125 8.93 -2.66 16.46
CA VAL A 125 7.58 -2.98 16.94
C VAL A 125 7.59 -4.23 17.81
N LYS A 126 8.31 -5.28 17.37
CA LYS A 126 8.41 -6.52 18.12
C LYS A 126 9.10 -6.30 19.47
N ALA A 127 10.27 -5.66 19.48
CA ALA A 127 11.04 -5.41 20.69
C ALA A 127 10.28 -4.56 21.73
N GLU A 128 9.47 -3.61 21.28
CA GLU A 128 8.75 -2.67 22.13
C GLU A 128 7.42 -3.21 22.66
N LEU A 129 6.73 -4.06 21.89
CA LEU A 129 5.35 -4.46 22.15
C LEU A 129 5.14 -5.99 22.28
N GLU A 130 6.18 -6.81 22.26
CA GLU A 130 6.08 -8.27 22.41
C GLU A 130 5.41 -8.66 23.73
N ILE A 131 4.49 -9.66 23.70
CA ILE A 131 3.71 -10.19 24.84
C ILE A 131 3.97 -11.67 25.04
#